data_a81e2a1ebcefdd8f1ba7fb087aa9bb4b
#
_entry.id   a81e2a1ebcefdd8f1ba7fb087aa9bb4b
#
_cell.length_a   1.000
_cell.length_b   1.000
_cell.length_c   1.000
_cell.angle_alpha   90.00
_cell.angle_beta   90.00
_cell.angle_gamma   90.00
#
_symmetry.space_group_name_H-M   'P 1'
#
loop_
_entity.id
_entity.type
_entity.pdbx_description
1 polymer ?
#
loop_
_entity_poly.entity_id
_entity_poly.type
_entity_poly.pdbx_seq_one_letter_code
_entity_poly.pdbx_strand_id
1 'polypeptide(L)'
;GDFSEEEKLEHFASLTGIFPIHEIMPPHIQESLMTRGCPPISEYDPDLQLVWFIPREVKKKKTKNGKDYWIISTTDSNAFDANIRCWGVKEDDRISLNKVYIANLEYNEKWGFSTRSIRRSFRRLT
;
A
#
# COMPACT_ATOMS: atom_id res chain seq x y z
N GLY A 1 14.55 19.70 -19.18
CA GLY A 1 14.55 18.37 -18.76
C GLY A 1 13.51 18.22 -17.70
N ASP A 2 12.41 17.76 -18.12
CA ASP A 2 11.33 17.65 -17.20
C ASP A 2 11.34 16.29 -16.53
N PHE A 3 11.03 16.29 -15.25
CA PHE A 3 10.83 15.06 -14.52
C PHE A 3 9.58 14.37 -15.05
N SER A 4 9.52 13.06 -14.91
CA SER A 4 8.28 12.35 -15.10
C SER A 4 7.29 12.84 -14.03
N GLU A 5 6.02 12.65 -14.26
CA GLU A 5 5.00 13.05 -13.27
C GLU A 5 5.25 12.41 -11.91
N GLU A 6 5.65 11.15 -11.91
CA GLU A 6 5.99 10.44 -10.69
C GLU A 6 7.18 11.05 -9.96
N GLU A 7 8.22 11.43 -10.70
CA GLU A 7 9.39 12.09 -10.12
C GLU A 7 9.04 13.45 -9.54
N LYS A 8 8.15 14.20 -10.20
CA LYS A 8 7.68 15.49 -9.70
C LYS A 8 6.96 15.34 -8.37
N LEU A 9 6.12 14.33 -8.24
CA LEU A 9 5.39 14.07 -7.00
C LEU A 9 6.33 13.73 -5.86
N GLU A 10 7.32 12.89 -6.10
CA GLU A 10 8.31 12.53 -5.09
C GLU A 10 9.16 13.73 -4.69
N HIS A 11 9.57 14.53 -5.65
CA HIS A 11 10.36 15.73 -5.40
C HIS A 11 9.57 16.72 -4.54
N PHE A 12 8.31 16.91 -4.86
CA PHE A 12 7.42 17.80 -4.09
C PHE A 12 7.29 17.31 -2.65
N ALA A 13 7.04 16.03 -2.43
CA ALA A 13 6.93 15.44 -1.11
C ALA A 13 8.22 15.60 -0.31
N SER A 14 9.36 15.41 -0.95
CA SER A 14 10.69 15.57 -0.33
C SER A 14 10.92 16.99 0.16
N LEU A 15 10.50 17.98 -0.62
CA LEU A 15 10.71 19.39 -0.28
C LEU A 15 9.76 19.90 0.81
N THR A 16 8.52 19.46 0.78
CA THR A 16 7.47 19.99 1.65
C THR A 16 7.18 19.11 2.85
N GLY A 17 7.61 17.85 2.82
CA GLY A 17 7.23 16.86 3.82
C GLY A 17 5.78 16.41 3.71
N ILE A 18 5.09 16.83 2.66
CA ILE A 18 3.69 16.49 2.42
C ILE A 18 3.59 15.60 1.18
N PHE A 19 2.98 14.44 1.35
CA PHE A 19 2.75 13.53 0.23
C PHE A 19 1.45 13.90 -0.49
N PRO A 20 1.48 14.13 -1.82
CA PRO A 20 0.31 14.63 -2.57
C PRO A 20 -0.72 13.53 -2.86
N ILE A 21 -1.37 13.04 -1.83
CA ILE A 21 -2.32 11.92 -1.93
C ILE A 21 -3.47 12.21 -2.89
N HIS A 22 -4.02 13.44 -2.87
CA HIS A 22 -5.18 13.78 -3.70
C HIS A 22 -4.87 13.78 -5.19
N GLU A 23 -3.62 13.95 -5.56
CA GLU A 23 -3.21 13.87 -6.97
C GLU A 23 -3.05 12.43 -7.42
N ILE A 24 -2.61 11.55 -6.52
CA ILE A 24 -2.43 10.12 -6.79
C ILE A 24 -3.76 9.37 -6.70
N MET A 25 -4.59 9.76 -5.73
CA MET A 25 -5.89 9.13 -5.46
C MET A 25 -6.97 10.21 -5.37
N PRO A 26 -7.56 10.61 -6.49
CA PRO A 26 -8.59 11.66 -6.49
C PRO A 26 -9.81 11.30 -5.63
N PRO A 27 -10.46 12.30 -5.00
CA PRO A 27 -11.59 12.04 -4.12
C PRO A 27 -12.73 11.24 -4.74
N HIS A 28 -13.04 11.45 -6.02
CA HIS A 28 -14.12 10.72 -6.69
C HIS A 28 -13.81 9.22 -6.81
N ILE A 29 -12.55 8.85 -6.95
CA ILE A 29 -12.14 7.45 -6.96
C ILE A 29 -12.24 6.86 -5.56
N GLN A 30 -11.86 7.63 -4.54
CA GLN A 30 -12.00 7.21 -3.14
C GLN A 30 -13.44 6.90 -2.79
N GLU A 31 -14.36 7.77 -3.19
CA GLU A 31 -15.80 7.57 -2.95
C GLU A 31 -16.34 6.33 -3.66
N SER A 32 -15.90 6.12 -4.90
CA SER A 32 -16.30 4.94 -5.67
C SER A 32 -15.84 3.65 -4.99
N LEU A 33 -14.61 3.62 -4.50
CA LEU A 33 -14.08 2.46 -3.78
C LEU A 33 -14.81 2.24 -2.46
N MET A 34 -15.08 3.31 -1.71
CA MET A 34 -15.81 3.22 -0.45
C MET A 34 -17.19 2.61 -0.65
N THR A 35 -17.91 3.04 -1.69
CA THR A 35 -19.22 2.50 -2.06
C THR A 35 -19.15 1.01 -2.38
N ARG A 36 -18.03 0.54 -2.89
CA ARG A 36 -17.81 -0.86 -3.24
C ARG A 36 -17.25 -1.70 -2.10
N GLY A 37 -17.17 -1.12 -0.90
CA GLY A 37 -16.65 -1.83 0.27
C GLY A 37 -15.14 -1.87 0.35
N CYS A 38 -14.46 -0.89 -0.28
CA CYS A 38 -13.00 -0.79 -0.25
C CYS A 38 -12.59 0.55 0.38
N PRO A 39 -12.56 0.65 1.71
CA PRO A 39 -12.11 1.87 2.38
C PRO A 39 -10.59 2.00 2.34
N PRO A 40 -10.05 3.17 2.70
CA PRO A 40 -8.61 3.29 2.91
C PRO A 40 -8.15 2.39 4.06
N ILE A 41 -6.88 2.04 4.07
CA ILE A 41 -6.33 1.09 5.05
C ILE A 41 -6.55 1.55 6.50
N SER A 42 -6.59 2.85 6.76
CA SER A 42 -6.86 3.39 8.09
C SER A 42 -8.27 3.07 8.60
N GLU A 43 -9.18 2.74 7.69
CA GLU A 43 -10.58 2.40 8.02
C GLU A 43 -10.86 0.92 7.78
N TYR A 44 -9.84 0.08 7.95
CA TYR A 44 -9.93 -1.35 7.75
C TYR A 44 -11.09 -1.96 8.53
N ASP A 45 -11.87 -2.79 7.84
CA ASP A 45 -12.98 -3.53 8.41
C ASP A 45 -12.70 -5.03 8.30
N PRO A 46 -12.58 -5.75 9.44
CA PRO A 46 -12.30 -7.19 9.42
C PRO A 46 -13.34 -8.01 8.67
N ASP A 47 -14.57 -7.53 8.58
CA ASP A 47 -15.63 -8.23 7.85
C ASP A 47 -15.46 -8.12 6.34
N LEU A 48 -14.87 -7.02 5.87
CA LEU A 48 -14.63 -6.79 4.45
C LEU A 48 -13.22 -7.21 4.01
N GLN A 49 -12.23 -6.94 4.83
CA GLN A 49 -10.81 -7.22 4.61
C GLN A 49 -10.20 -6.54 3.37
N LEU A 50 -10.97 -5.82 2.61
CA LEU A 50 -10.54 -5.15 1.39
C LEU A 50 -10.24 -3.68 1.68
N VAL A 51 -9.06 -3.23 1.28
CA VAL A 51 -8.63 -1.83 1.50
C VAL A 51 -7.82 -1.34 0.31
N TRP A 52 -7.68 -0.01 0.21
CA TRP A 52 -6.73 0.59 -0.71
C TRP A 52 -5.64 1.33 0.06
N PHE A 53 -4.48 1.43 -0.54
CA PHE A 53 -3.34 2.11 0.05
C PHE A 53 -2.33 2.47 -1.04
N ILE A 54 -1.34 3.28 -0.65
CA ILE A 54 -0.25 3.68 -1.55
C ILE A 54 1.06 3.22 -0.91
N PRO A 55 1.77 2.25 -1.51
CA PRO A 55 3.07 1.82 -0.99
C PRO A 55 4.10 2.93 -1.10
N ARG A 56 4.84 3.14 -0.03
CA ARG A 56 5.89 4.16 0.05
C ARG A 56 7.29 3.57 0.09
N GLU A 57 7.43 2.39 0.67
CA GLU A 57 8.72 1.73 0.82
C GLU A 57 8.51 0.22 0.94
N VAL A 58 9.45 -0.55 0.42
CA VAL A 58 9.46 -2.01 0.58
C VAL A 58 10.78 -2.40 1.23
N LYS A 59 10.70 -3.06 2.39
CA LYS A 59 11.85 -3.63 3.07
C LYS A 59 11.83 -5.15 2.89
N LYS A 60 12.87 -5.67 2.27
CA LYS A 60 13.02 -7.12 2.03
C LYS A 60 13.78 -7.73 3.18
N LYS A 61 13.20 -8.72 3.83
CA LYS A 61 13.77 -9.35 5.03
C LYS A 61 13.73 -10.86 4.94
N LYS A 62 14.46 -11.52 5.83
CA LYS A 62 14.47 -12.98 5.94
C LYS A 62 14.17 -13.39 7.38
N THR A 63 13.42 -14.48 7.53
CA THR A 63 13.20 -15.09 8.83
C THR A 63 14.44 -15.83 9.28
N LYS A 64 14.45 -16.30 10.53
CA LYS A 64 15.54 -17.14 11.07
C LYS A 64 15.74 -18.42 10.26
N ASN A 65 14.65 -18.89 9.63
CA ASN A 65 14.69 -20.11 8.80
C ASN A 65 15.06 -19.82 7.34
N GLY A 66 15.43 -18.57 7.03
CA GLY A 66 15.84 -18.20 5.68
C GLY A 66 14.72 -17.93 4.70
N LYS A 67 13.47 -17.82 5.16
CA LYS A 67 12.34 -17.51 4.30
C LYS A 67 12.25 -16.01 4.07
N ASP A 68 12.05 -15.63 2.81
CA ASP A 68 11.90 -14.22 2.44
C ASP A 68 10.51 -13.71 2.80
N TYR A 69 10.45 -12.50 3.33
CA TYR A 69 9.22 -11.75 3.50
C TYR A 69 9.50 -10.27 3.33
N TRP A 70 8.45 -9.52 3.02
CA TRP A 70 8.57 -8.07 2.82
C TRP A 70 7.74 -7.34 3.86
N ILE A 71 8.20 -6.15 4.25
CA ILE A 71 7.40 -5.19 5.00
C ILE A 71 7.20 -4.00 4.09
N ILE A 72 5.94 -3.74 3.73
CA ILE A 72 5.57 -2.62 2.86
C ILE A 72 5.03 -1.50 3.74
N SER A 73 5.71 -0.36 3.70
CA SER A 73 5.24 0.86 4.37
C SER A 73 4.29 1.59 3.44
N THR A 74 3.09 1.90 3.92
CA THR A 74 2.01 2.46 3.11
C THR A 74 1.43 3.70 3.75
N THR A 75 0.72 4.48 2.95
CA THR A 75 -0.09 5.59 3.43
C THR A 75 -1.46 5.59 2.73
N ASP A 76 -2.36 6.43 3.18
CA ASP A 76 -3.68 6.61 2.58
C ASP A 76 -4.13 8.07 2.66
N SER A 77 -5.41 8.34 2.34
CA SER A 77 -5.96 9.69 2.33
C SER A 77 -6.02 10.36 3.71
N ASN A 78 -5.89 9.59 4.78
CA ASN A 78 -5.89 10.11 6.14
C ASN A 78 -4.47 10.29 6.68
N ALA A 79 -3.47 10.20 5.81
CA ALA A 79 -2.06 10.26 6.18
C ALA A 79 -1.68 9.23 7.24
N PHE A 80 -2.36 8.10 7.24
CA PHE A 80 -2.13 7.00 8.17
C PHE A 80 -1.00 6.13 7.66
N ASP A 81 0.00 5.90 8.51
CA ASP A 81 1.13 5.05 8.18
C ASP A 81 0.84 3.63 8.64
N ALA A 82 0.81 2.70 7.69
CA ALA A 82 0.56 1.31 7.98
C ALA A 82 1.65 0.44 7.35
N ASN A 83 2.05 -0.58 8.07
CA ASN A 83 3.01 -1.57 7.58
C ASN A 83 2.29 -2.87 7.30
N ILE A 84 2.53 -3.44 6.12
CA ILE A 84 1.96 -4.71 5.71
C ILE A 84 3.08 -5.75 5.64
N ARG A 85 2.92 -6.85 6.36
CA ARG A 85 3.85 -7.98 6.29
C ARG A 85 3.39 -8.93 5.20
N CYS A 86 4.27 -9.16 4.23
CA CYS A 86 3.95 -10.01 3.09
C CYS A 86 4.76 -11.29 3.19
N TRP A 87 4.08 -12.37 3.52
CA TRP A 87 4.66 -13.71 3.59
C TRP A 87 4.53 -14.39 2.22
N GLY A 88 5.27 -15.45 2.00
CA GLY A 88 5.17 -16.21 0.77
C GLY A 88 5.56 -15.42 -0.48
N VAL A 89 6.50 -14.51 -0.35
CA VAL A 89 6.97 -13.69 -1.46
C VAL A 89 7.67 -14.57 -2.49
N LYS A 90 7.37 -14.34 -3.76
CA LYS A 90 7.99 -15.04 -4.89
C LYS A 90 9.03 -14.14 -5.55
N GLU A 91 9.95 -14.78 -6.26
CA GLU A 91 11.06 -14.11 -6.93
C GLU A 91 10.61 -13.04 -7.92
N ASP A 92 9.48 -13.27 -8.57
CA ASP A 92 8.92 -12.37 -9.58
C ASP A 92 7.88 -11.38 -9.02
N ASP A 93 7.65 -11.38 -7.71
CA ASP A 93 6.75 -10.40 -7.11
C ASP A 93 7.33 -8.99 -7.22
N ARG A 94 6.47 -8.03 -7.52
CA ARG A 94 6.85 -6.63 -7.70
C ARG A 94 5.80 -5.72 -7.08
N ILE A 95 6.28 -4.64 -6.45
CA ILE A 95 5.42 -3.59 -5.92
C ILE A 95 5.91 -2.27 -6.51
N SER A 96 5.00 -1.52 -7.14
CA SER A 96 5.30 -0.19 -7.66
C SER A 96 5.01 0.85 -6.60
N LEU A 97 6.02 1.57 -6.16
CA LEU A 97 5.84 2.61 -5.15
C LEU A 97 5.04 3.79 -5.72
N ASN A 98 4.31 4.47 -4.85
CA ASN A 98 3.53 5.67 -5.19
C ASN A 98 2.40 5.42 -6.17
N LYS A 99 1.95 4.18 -6.28
CA LYS A 99 0.77 3.80 -7.06
C LYS A 99 -0.30 3.25 -6.12
N VAL A 100 -1.56 3.36 -6.50
CA VAL A 100 -2.66 2.87 -5.67
C VAL A 100 -2.82 1.37 -5.85
N TYR A 101 -2.89 0.66 -4.73
CA TYR A 101 -3.18 -0.77 -4.70
C TYR A 101 -4.44 -1.04 -3.91
N ILE A 102 -5.14 -2.08 -4.33
CA ILE A 102 -6.26 -2.66 -3.60
C ILE A 102 -5.80 -4.04 -3.13
N ALA A 103 -6.08 -4.37 -1.88
CA ALA A 103 -5.66 -5.66 -1.35
C ALA A 103 -6.63 -6.20 -0.31
N ASN A 104 -6.71 -7.53 -0.27
CA ASN A 104 -7.33 -8.24 0.83
C ASN A 104 -6.26 -8.49 1.88
N LEU A 105 -6.46 -7.96 3.08
CA LEU A 105 -5.48 -8.08 4.16
C LEU A 105 -6.10 -8.71 5.39
N GLU A 106 -5.28 -9.44 6.14
CA GLU A 106 -5.61 -9.92 7.46
C GLU A 106 -5.03 -8.93 8.48
N TYR A 107 -5.69 -8.75 9.59
CA TYR A 107 -5.20 -7.92 10.67
C TYR A 107 -5.12 -8.72 11.95
N ASN A 108 -3.99 -8.58 12.63
CA ASN A 108 -3.74 -9.22 13.92
C ASN A 108 -3.16 -8.16 14.85
N GLU A 109 -3.68 -8.06 16.05
CA GLU A 109 -3.23 -7.05 17.03
C GLU A 109 -1.73 -7.13 17.33
N LYS A 110 -1.16 -8.32 17.24
CA LYS A 110 0.25 -8.55 17.53
C LYS A 110 1.15 -8.17 16.34
N TRP A 111 0.71 -8.47 15.11
CA TRP A 111 1.55 -8.35 13.91
C TRP A 111 1.14 -7.21 12.98
N GLY A 112 -0.07 -6.66 13.16
CA GLY A 112 -0.64 -5.69 12.25
C GLY A 112 -1.20 -6.34 10.99
N PHE A 113 -1.13 -5.60 9.88
CA PHE A 113 -1.63 -6.08 8.59
C PHE A 113 -0.69 -7.12 7.99
N SER A 114 -1.25 -8.12 7.34
CA SER A 114 -0.46 -9.16 6.68
C SER A 114 -1.18 -9.78 5.50
N THR A 115 -0.41 -10.38 4.61
CA THR A 115 -0.92 -11.21 3.53
C THR A 115 0.01 -12.40 3.34
N ARG A 116 -0.54 -13.51 2.85
CA ARG A 116 0.23 -14.73 2.56
C ARG A 116 0.71 -14.80 1.12
N SER A 117 0.20 -13.93 0.26
CA SER A 117 0.59 -13.91 -1.15
C SER A 117 0.28 -12.53 -1.74
N ILE A 118 1.32 -11.84 -2.20
CA ILE A 118 1.16 -10.56 -2.89
C ILE A 118 0.35 -10.77 -4.18
N ARG A 119 0.70 -11.79 -4.94
CA ARG A 119 0.07 -12.08 -6.23
C ARG A 119 -1.44 -12.30 -6.12
N ARG A 120 -1.90 -12.96 -5.06
CA ARG A 120 -3.32 -13.26 -4.87
C ARG A 120 -4.07 -12.11 -4.21
N SER A 121 -3.40 -11.36 -3.35
CA SER A 121 -4.04 -10.36 -2.50
C SER A 121 -4.02 -8.96 -3.09
N PHE A 122 -2.97 -8.60 -3.82
CA PHE A 122 -2.75 -7.24 -4.28
C PHE A 122 -3.16 -7.05 -5.74
N ARG A 123 -3.83 -5.92 -6.00
CA ARG A 123 -4.14 -5.49 -7.38
C ARG A 123 -3.78 -4.02 -7.49
N ARG A 124 -3.00 -3.69 -8.50
CA ARG A 124 -2.63 -2.30 -8.79
C ARG A 124 -3.81 -1.60 -9.47
N LEU A 125 -4.23 -0.48 -8.91
CA LEU A 125 -5.34 0.30 -9.45
C LEU A 125 -4.88 1.34 -10.47
N THR A 126 -3.70 1.94 -10.25
CA THR A 126 -3.15 3.00 -11.13
C THR A 126 -1.77 2.64 -11.73
#